data_e3a6ebbe8ccf2b88cabce580e5ca9375
#
_entry.id   e3a6ebbe8ccf2b88cabce580e5ca9375
#
_cell.length_a   1.000
_cell.length_b   1.000
_cell.length_c   1.000
_cell.angle_alpha   90.00
_cell.angle_beta   90.00
_cell.angle_gamma   90.00
#
_symmetry.space_group_name_H-M   'P 1'
#
loop_
_entity.id
_entity.type
_entity.pdbx_description
1 polymer ?
#
loop_
_entity_poly.entity_id
_entity_poly.type
_entity_poly.pdbx_seq_one_letter_code
_entity_poly.pdbx_strand_id
1 'polypeptide(L)'
;SNVEIAAPVVGDIGSCVAALLDEMGNNWTKPPTEWTNSIKEKVKTNVERMAPRLQNNNVPMDYHGALGSLRTIIKERPEVVLVNEGANTLDFARSIIDMYQPRKRLDVGTWGVMGVGMGTSIAAAVETGMPVIAVEGDSAFGFSGMEIETICRYNLPICVVVFNNGGIYRGTDENPAGTDVATTVFVKDARYDKMMEAFGG
;
A
#
# COMPACT_ATOMS: atom_id res chain seq x y z
N SER A 1 -23.56 -7.06 11.16
CA SER A 1 -23.88 -6.93 9.73
C SER A 1 -24.88 -5.78 9.54
N ASN A 2 -24.65 -4.93 8.56
CA ASN A 2 -25.54 -3.80 8.23
C ASN A 2 -26.67 -4.22 7.29
N VAL A 3 -26.64 -5.46 6.85
CA VAL A 3 -27.63 -6.07 5.96
C VAL A 3 -28.05 -7.41 6.55
N GLU A 4 -29.34 -7.71 6.50
CA GLU A 4 -29.87 -9.00 6.93
C GLU A 4 -29.33 -10.12 6.01
N ILE A 5 -28.86 -11.20 6.64
CA ILE A 5 -28.36 -12.36 5.92
C ILE A 5 -29.50 -13.34 5.71
N ALA A 6 -29.96 -13.47 4.48
CA ALA A 6 -31.06 -14.36 4.13
C ALA A 6 -30.69 -15.84 4.25
N ALA A 7 -29.49 -16.23 3.88
CA ALA A 7 -28.99 -17.59 3.93
C ALA A 7 -27.50 -17.62 4.28
N PRO A 8 -27.13 -17.82 5.55
CA PRO A 8 -25.73 -17.91 5.96
C PRO A 8 -25.12 -19.24 5.51
N VAL A 9 -23.95 -19.19 4.88
CA VAL A 9 -23.13 -20.36 4.58
C VAL A 9 -21.94 -20.34 5.53
N VAL A 10 -21.94 -21.24 6.51
CA VAL A 10 -20.98 -21.30 7.60
C VAL A 10 -20.13 -22.54 7.49
N GLY A 11 -18.80 -22.38 7.36
CA GLY A 11 -17.87 -23.50 7.26
C GLY A 11 -16.52 -23.10 6.70
N ASP A 12 -15.69 -24.07 6.38
CA ASP A 12 -14.46 -23.86 5.63
C ASP A 12 -14.80 -23.32 4.22
N ILE A 13 -14.09 -22.25 3.81
CA ILE A 13 -14.40 -21.54 2.56
C ILE A 13 -14.30 -22.47 1.35
N GLY A 14 -13.27 -23.30 1.26
CA GLY A 14 -13.07 -24.21 0.15
C GLY A 14 -14.21 -25.25 0.07
N SER A 15 -14.56 -25.83 1.19
CA SER A 15 -15.66 -26.81 1.29
C SER A 15 -17.02 -26.19 0.95
N CYS A 16 -17.27 -24.96 1.42
CA CYS A 16 -18.51 -24.24 1.10
C CYS A 16 -18.61 -23.92 -0.39
N VAL A 17 -17.51 -23.46 -1.01
CA VAL A 17 -17.47 -23.18 -2.46
C VAL A 17 -17.67 -24.47 -3.27
N ALA A 18 -17.04 -25.58 -2.88
CA ALA A 18 -17.22 -26.86 -3.55
C ALA A 18 -18.70 -27.32 -3.50
N ALA A 19 -19.32 -27.25 -2.32
CA ALA A 19 -20.71 -27.60 -2.16
C ALA A 19 -21.67 -26.72 -2.98
N LEU A 20 -21.39 -25.41 -3.04
CA LEU A 20 -22.16 -24.48 -3.88
C LEU A 20 -22.02 -24.81 -5.37
N LEU A 21 -20.81 -25.14 -5.83
CA LEU A 21 -20.57 -25.51 -7.23
C LEU A 21 -21.28 -26.82 -7.59
N ASP A 22 -21.26 -27.81 -6.69
CA ASP A 22 -21.98 -29.10 -6.88
C ASP A 22 -23.49 -28.88 -6.96
N GLU A 23 -24.04 -28.06 -6.08
CA GLU A 23 -25.50 -27.75 -6.09
C GLU A 23 -25.92 -26.96 -7.33
N MET A 24 -25.04 -26.02 -7.80
CA MET A 24 -25.31 -25.27 -9.03
C MET A 24 -25.25 -26.15 -10.27
N GLY A 25 -24.39 -27.17 -10.29
CA GLY A 25 -24.22 -28.08 -11.42
C GLY A 25 -24.08 -27.33 -12.75
N ASN A 26 -24.91 -27.70 -13.73
CA ASN A 26 -24.95 -27.08 -15.05
C ASN A 26 -25.96 -25.91 -15.17
N ASN A 27 -26.58 -25.51 -14.06
CA ASN A 27 -27.59 -24.44 -14.06
C ASN A 27 -27.01 -23.03 -14.01
N TRP A 28 -25.74 -22.87 -14.40
CA TRP A 28 -25.08 -21.59 -14.44
C TRP A 28 -25.66 -20.67 -15.53
N THR A 29 -26.26 -19.57 -15.09
CA THR A 29 -26.72 -18.52 -16.01
C THR A 29 -25.55 -17.60 -16.34
N LYS A 30 -25.18 -17.55 -17.60
CA LYS A 30 -24.14 -16.60 -18.06
C LYS A 30 -24.61 -15.15 -17.80
N PRO A 31 -23.72 -14.28 -17.30
CA PRO A 31 -24.07 -12.88 -17.14
C PRO A 31 -24.41 -12.25 -18.49
N PRO A 32 -25.27 -11.20 -18.53
CA PRO A 32 -25.61 -10.50 -19.76
C PRO A 32 -24.36 -9.99 -20.47
N THR A 33 -24.28 -10.20 -21.79
CA THR A 33 -23.13 -9.78 -22.59
C THR A 33 -22.89 -8.27 -22.52
N GLU A 34 -23.94 -7.49 -22.51
CA GLU A 34 -23.87 -6.03 -22.39
C GLU A 34 -23.19 -5.62 -21.08
N TRP A 35 -23.56 -6.24 -19.96
CA TRP A 35 -22.94 -5.98 -18.64
C TRP A 35 -21.46 -6.35 -18.63
N THR A 36 -21.09 -7.51 -19.14
CA THR A 36 -19.68 -7.93 -19.20
C THR A 36 -18.85 -7.04 -20.12
N ASN A 37 -19.40 -6.58 -21.25
CA ASN A 37 -18.73 -5.66 -22.14
C ASN A 37 -18.56 -4.27 -21.50
N SER A 38 -19.57 -3.78 -20.81
CA SER A 38 -19.50 -2.52 -20.05
C SER A 38 -18.38 -2.55 -18.98
N ILE A 39 -18.23 -3.65 -18.26
CA ILE A 39 -17.13 -3.82 -17.30
C ILE A 39 -15.78 -3.80 -18.02
N LYS A 40 -15.62 -4.56 -19.11
CA LYS A 40 -14.38 -4.61 -19.88
C LYS A 40 -13.97 -3.24 -20.41
N GLU A 41 -14.92 -2.50 -20.94
CA GLU A 41 -14.66 -1.14 -21.44
C GLU A 41 -14.27 -0.19 -20.31
N LYS A 42 -14.92 -0.29 -19.16
CA LYS A 42 -14.58 0.51 -17.98
C LYS A 42 -13.17 0.20 -17.47
N VAL A 43 -12.79 -1.06 -17.41
CA VAL A 43 -11.44 -1.49 -17.03
C VAL A 43 -10.42 -0.92 -18.02
N LYS A 44 -10.64 -1.08 -19.31
CA LYS A 44 -9.76 -0.53 -20.37
C LYS A 44 -9.57 0.97 -20.21
N THR A 45 -10.67 1.73 -20.12
CA THR A 45 -10.62 3.19 -19.92
C THR A 45 -9.86 3.59 -18.68
N ASN A 46 -10.02 2.86 -17.56
CA ASN A 46 -9.30 3.15 -16.32
C ASN A 46 -7.79 2.91 -16.48
N VAL A 47 -7.39 1.82 -17.13
CA VAL A 47 -5.98 1.50 -17.40
C VAL A 47 -5.34 2.56 -18.30
N GLU A 48 -6.02 2.91 -19.42
CA GLU A 48 -5.54 3.93 -20.37
C GLU A 48 -5.38 5.31 -19.71
N ARG A 49 -6.29 5.68 -18.81
CA ARG A 49 -6.22 6.93 -18.05
C ARG A 49 -5.09 6.94 -17.03
N MET A 50 -4.81 5.79 -16.40
CA MET A 50 -3.78 5.66 -15.37
C MET A 50 -2.36 5.58 -15.96
N ALA A 51 -2.17 4.94 -17.09
CA ALA A 51 -0.87 4.65 -17.68
C ALA A 51 0.07 5.88 -17.79
N PRO A 52 -0.36 7.04 -18.34
CA PRO A 52 0.52 8.20 -18.45
C PRO A 52 0.91 8.79 -17.08
N ARG A 53 0.04 8.66 -16.08
CA ARG A 53 0.32 9.13 -14.72
C ARG A 53 1.41 8.30 -14.05
N LEU A 54 1.38 6.97 -14.25
CA LEU A 54 2.38 6.05 -13.69
C LEU A 54 3.76 6.19 -14.34
N GLN A 55 3.82 6.79 -15.51
CA GLN A 55 5.07 7.04 -16.26
C GLN A 55 5.60 8.46 -16.06
N ASN A 56 4.94 9.27 -15.26
CA ASN A 56 5.35 10.65 -15.01
C ASN A 56 6.59 10.67 -14.09
N ASN A 57 7.73 11.10 -14.65
CA ASN A 57 9.01 11.24 -13.93
C ASN A 57 9.36 12.70 -13.65
N ASN A 58 8.40 13.60 -13.61
CA ASN A 58 8.62 15.00 -13.26
C ASN A 58 9.22 15.13 -11.84
N VAL A 59 10.02 16.14 -11.64
CA VAL A 59 10.58 16.49 -10.31
C VAL A 59 9.97 17.81 -9.88
N PRO A 60 9.38 17.88 -8.67
CA PRO A 60 9.22 16.79 -7.71
C PRO A 60 8.26 15.69 -8.20
N MET A 61 8.52 14.45 -7.82
CA MET A 61 7.68 13.32 -8.18
C MET A 61 6.32 13.40 -7.46
N ASP A 62 5.25 13.05 -8.18
CA ASP A 62 3.96 12.78 -7.56
C ASP A 62 3.83 11.31 -7.08
N TYR A 63 2.76 11.02 -6.34
CA TYR A 63 2.49 9.65 -5.87
C TYR A 63 2.41 8.62 -6.99
N HIS A 64 1.84 8.98 -8.13
CA HIS A 64 1.65 8.05 -9.23
C HIS A 64 2.98 7.67 -9.90
N GLY A 65 3.84 8.63 -10.16
CA GLY A 65 5.16 8.39 -10.76
C GLY A 65 6.06 7.54 -9.84
N ALA A 66 6.16 7.93 -8.58
CA ALA A 66 6.96 7.21 -7.59
C ALA A 66 6.44 5.78 -7.36
N LEU A 67 5.14 5.62 -7.14
CA LEU A 67 4.53 4.29 -6.97
C LEU A 67 4.51 3.46 -8.26
N GLY A 68 4.48 4.11 -9.41
CA GLY A 68 4.63 3.46 -10.72
C GLY A 68 5.99 2.76 -10.86
N SER A 69 7.05 3.40 -10.38
CA SER A 69 8.40 2.80 -10.32
C SER A 69 8.43 1.60 -9.38
N LEU A 70 7.85 1.71 -8.17
CA LEU A 70 7.74 0.60 -7.23
C LEU A 70 6.90 -0.55 -7.78
N ARG A 71 5.80 -0.25 -8.47
CA ARG A 71 4.97 -1.24 -9.17
C ARG A 71 5.78 -2.07 -10.16
N THR A 72 6.68 -1.44 -10.90
CA THR A 72 7.58 -2.13 -11.84
C THR A 72 8.51 -3.09 -11.11
N ILE A 73 9.15 -2.64 -10.03
CA ILE A 73 10.03 -3.48 -9.19
C ILE A 73 9.27 -4.69 -8.63
N ILE A 74 8.08 -4.48 -8.06
CA ILE A 74 7.27 -5.57 -7.49
C ILE A 74 6.83 -6.56 -8.58
N LYS A 75 6.55 -6.09 -9.80
CA LYS A 75 6.20 -6.96 -10.92
C LYS A 75 7.38 -7.86 -11.33
N GLU A 76 8.60 -7.32 -11.33
CA GLU A 76 9.83 -8.04 -11.64
C GLU A 76 10.30 -8.95 -10.50
N ARG A 77 9.97 -8.59 -9.28
CA ARG A 77 10.36 -9.27 -8.04
C ARG A 77 9.14 -9.61 -7.18
N PRO A 78 8.22 -10.47 -7.65
CA PRO A 78 6.95 -10.73 -6.97
C PRO A 78 7.11 -11.45 -5.62
N GLU A 79 8.29 -11.98 -5.31
CA GLU A 79 8.63 -12.58 -4.03
C GLU A 79 8.81 -11.54 -2.90
N VAL A 80 9.08 -10.28 -3.23
CA VAL A 80 9.26 -9.21 -2.25
C VAL A 80 7.99 -9.01 -1.42
N VAL A 81 8.17 -8.82 -0.12
CA VAL A 81 7.07 -8.44 0.77
C VAL A 81 6.91 -6.94 0.75
N LEU A 82 5.72 -6.46 0.47
CA LEU A 82 5.36 -5.06 0.50
C LEU A 82 4.66 -4.73 1.80
N VAL A 83 5.16 -3.74 2.53
CA VAL A 83 4.49 -3.18 3.70
C VAL A 83 4.08 -1.76 3.36
N ASN A 84 2.83 -1.39 3.60
CA ASN A 84 2.36 -0.02 3.35
C ASN A 84 1.80 0.59 4.62
N GLU A 85 2.16 1.84 4.88
CA GLU A 85 1.60 2.61 5.99
C GLU A 85 1.39 4.08 5.60
N GLY A 86 0.53 4.74 6.34
CA GLY A 86 0.16 6.13 6.16
C GLY A 86 -1.31 6.29 5.81
N ALA A 87 -1.75 7.51 5.57
CA ALA A 87 -3.10 7.80 5.11
C ALA A 87 -3.14 7.77 3.56
N ASN A 88 -2.73 8.86 2.92
CA ASN A 88 -2.70 8.93 1.45
C ASN A 88 -1.74 7.90 0.84
N THR A 89 -0.58 7.69 1.45
CA THR A 89 0.42 6.73 0.97
C THR A 89 -0.15 5.32 0.92
N LEU A 90 -0.89 4.91 1.95
CA LEU A 90 -1.57 3.62 2.01
C LEU A 90 -2.59 3.46 0.88
N ASP A 91 -3.46 4.45 0.69
CA ASP A 91 -4.53 4.41 -0.31
C ASP A 91 -3.99 4.43 -1.73
N PHE A 92 -3.01 5.28 -2.01
CA PHE A 92 -2.35 5.29 -3.32
C PHE A 92 -1.59 4.01 -3.60
N ALA A 93 -0.85 3.47 -2.63
CA ALA A 93 -0.12 2.21 -2.80
C ALA A 93 -1.06 1.04 -3.08
N ARG A 94 -2.20 0.95 -2.38
CA ARG A 94 -3.24 -0.05 -2.63
C ARG A 94 -3.84 0.06 -4.03
N SER A 95 -4.00 1.28 -4.53
CA SER A 95 -4.62 1.56 -5.84
C SER A 95 -3.67 1.31 -7.01
N ILE A 96 -2.37 1.48 -6.81
CA ILE A 96 -1.37 1.52 -7.88
C ILE A 96 -0.56 0.23 -7.96
N ILE A 97 -0.14 -0.32 -6.82
CA ILE A 97 0.73 -1.49 -6.80
C ILE A 97 -0.11 -2.77 -6.85
N ASP A 98 0.04 -3.53 -7.90
CA ASP A 98 -0.58 -4.86 -8.03
C ASP A 98 0.19 -5.89 -7.20
N MET A 99 -0.55 -6.90 -6.70
CA MET A 99 0.04 -8.02 -5.98
C MET A 99 -0.09 -9.29 -6.82
N TYR A 100 1.02 -9.99 -7.00
CA TYR A 100 1.11 -11.17 -7.87
C TYR A 100 1.15 -12.49 -7.10
N GLN A 101 1.44 -12.43 -5.79
CA GLN A 101 1.49 -13.59 -4.91
C GLN A 101 0.67 -13.32 -3.64
N PRO A 102 0.01 -14.34 -3.08
CA PRO A 102 -0.75 -14.19 -1.84
C PRO A 102 0.19 -13.89 -0.66
N ARG A 103 -0.34 -13.17 0.34
CA ARG A 103 0.35 -12.83 1.60
C ARG A 103 1.62 -11.99 1.44
N LYS A 104 1.79 -11.31 0.27
CA LYS A 104 2.96 -10.47 -0.01
C LYS A 104 2.70 -8.97 0.23
N ARG A 105 1.47 -8.59 0.61
CA ARG A 105 1.17 -7.24 1.09
C ARG A 105 0.71 -7.29 2.53
N LEU A 106 1.34 -6.48 3.36
CA LEU A 106 0.99 -6.27 4.75
C LEU A 106 0.64 -4.80 4.95
N ASP A 107 -0.46 -4.54 5.60
CA ASP A 107 -0.89 -3.20 5.98
C ASP A 107 -1.87 -3.25 7.17
N VAL A 108 -2.28 -2.08 7.64
CA VAL A 108 -3.12 -1.94 8.84
C VAL A 108 -4.62 -2.19 8.59
N GLY A 109 -5.02 -2.58 7.39
CA GLY A 109 -6.42 -2.83 7.04
C GLY A 109 -7.29 -1.58 7.21
N THR A 110 -8.49 -1.79 7.78
CA THR A 110 -9.46 -0.72 8.04
C THR A 110 -9.16 0.09 9.30
N TRP A 111 -8.24 -0.35 10.14
CA TRP A 111 -7.83 0.42 11.32
C TRP A 111 -7.14 1.72 10.97
N GLY A 112 -6.32 1.72 9.90
CA GLY A 112 -5.62 2.92 9.44
C GLY A 112 -4.65 3.50 10.46
N VAL A 113 -4.21 2.73 11.45
CA VAL A 113 -3.27 3.17 12.48
C VAL A 113 -1.90 3.46 11.87
N MET A 114 -1.21 4.46 12.39
CA MET A 114 0.17 4.79 12.03
C MET A 114 1.14 4.40 13.16
N GLY A 115 2.39 4.10 12.80
CA GLY A 115 3.47 3.76 13.72
C GLY A 115 3.74 2.26 13.86
N VAL A 116 3.17 1.42 13.02
CA VAL A 116 3.33 -0.04 13.08
C VAL A 116 4.02 -0.63 11.84
N GLY A 117 4.14 0.13 10.74
CA GLY A 117 4.67 -0.36 9.47
C GLY A 117 6.13 -0.78 9.55
N MET A 118 6.96 -0.01 10.24
CA MET A 118 8.39 -0.36 10.44
C MET A 118 8.53 -1.66 11.24
N GLY A 119 7.78 -1.82 12.34
CA GLY A 119 7.76 -3.06 13.11
C GLY A 119 7.23 -4.26 12.30
N THR A 120 6.19 -4.02 11.48
CA THR A 120 5.65 -5.03 10.57
C THR A 120 6.68 -5.44 9.51
N SER A 121 7.47 -4.49 9.01
CA SER A 121 8.55 -4.74 8.05
C SER A 121 9.66 -5.60 8.63
N ILE A 122 10.06 -5.31 9.89
CA ILE A 122 11.03 -6.12 10.64
C ILE A 122 10.49 -7.54 10.82
N ALA A 123 9.24 -7.67 11.27
CA ALA A 123 8.61 -8.98 11.47
C ALA A 123 8.55 -9.78 10.16
N ALA A 124 8.18 -9.12 9.05
CA ALA A 124 8.13 -9.75 7.73
C ALA A 124 9.51 -10.25 7.27
N ALA A 125 10.55 -9.44 7.43
CA ALA A 125 11.92 -9.81 7.07
C ALA A 125 12.44 -10.98 7.90
N VAL A 126 12.22 -10.96 9.21
CA VAL A 126 12.68 -12.00 10.13
C VAL A 126 11.93 -13.32 9.90
N GLU A 127 10.60 -13.27 9.77
CA GLU A 127 9.77 -14.46 9.59
C GLU A 127 9.97 -15.13 8.24
N THR A 128 10.12 -14.34 7.17
CA THR A 128 10.18 -14.89 5.80
C THR A 128 11.59 -15.05 5.27
N GLY A 129 12.58 -14.34 5.80
CA GLY A 129 13.92 -14.22 5.24
C GLY A 129 13.94 -13.52 3.87
N MET A 130 12.82 -12.92 3.43
CA MET A 130 12.68 -12.30 2.11
C MET A 130 12.94 -10.80 2.17
N PRO A 131 13.37 -10.20 1.05
CA PRO A 131 13.42 -8.75 0.96
C PRO A 131 12.06 -8.10 1.20
N VAL A 132 12.07 -6.96 1.89
CA VAL A 132 10.88 -6.17 2.22
C VAL A 132 11.03 -4.77 1.64
N ILE A 133 9.98 -4.25 1.04
CA ILE A 133 9.84 -2.83 0.70
C ILE A 133 8.79 -2.22 1.62
N ALA A 134 9.22 -1.33 2.50
CA ALA A 134 8.35 -0.55 3.36
C ALA A 134 8.02 0.78 2.67
N VAL A 135 6.75 1.01 2.37
CA VAL A 135 6.24 2.26 1.76
C VAL A 135 5.52 3.05 2.83
N GLU A 136 6.16 4.10 3.29
CA GLU A 136 5.77 4.88 4.45
C GLU A 136 5.44 6.33 4.06
N GLY A 137 4.37 6.91 4.62
CA GLY A 137 4.26 8.36 4.64
C GLY A 137 5.24 8.95 5.66
N ASP A 138 5.64 10.21 5.47
CA ASP A 138 6.53 10.90 6.42
C ASP A 138 5.97 10.95 7.84
N SER A 139 4.66 11.12 7.98
CA SER A 139 3.97 11.09 9.26
C SER A 139 3.98 9.69 9.88
N ALA A 140 3.65 8.66 9.11
CA ALA A 140 3.64 7.28 9.57
C ALA A 140 5.05 6.84 10.00
N PHE A 141 6.05 7.11 9.16
CA PHE A 141 7.46 6.88 9.47
C PHE A 141 7.89 7.59 10.75
N GLY A 142 7.44 8.83 10.98
CA GLY A 142 7.78 9.62 12.16
C GLY A 142 7.39 8.95 13.48
N PHE A 143 6.38 8.10 13.51
CA PHE A 143 5.96 7.38 14.72
C PHE A 143 6.90 6.22 15.10
N SER A 144 7.61 5.63 14.15
CA SER A 144 8.43 4.43 14.36
C SER A 144 9.78 4.47 13.62
N GLY A 145 10.22 5.65 13.19
CA GLY A 145 11.46 5.81 12.41
C GLY A 145 12.72 5.31 13.13
N MET A 146 12.74 5.28 14.47
CA MET A 146 13.87 4.72 15.22
C MET A 146 14.07 3.22 15.03
N GLU A 147 13.08 2.50 14.49
CA GLU A 147 13.23 1.10 14.10
C GLU A 147 14.27 0.87 12.99
N ILE A 148 14.72 1.95 12.33
CA ILE A 148 15.88 1.91 11.43
C ILE A 148 17.12 1.41 12.15
N GLU A 149 17.34 1.76 13.41
CA GLU A 149 18.45 1.24 14.21
C GLU A 149 18.40 -0.28 14.26
N THR A 150 17.24 -0.86 14.56
CA THR A 150 17.04 -2.32 14.59
C THR A 150 17.31 -2.94 13.20
N ILE A 151 16.86 -2.32 12.14
CA ILE A 151 17.08 -2.79 10.77
C ILE A 151 18.59 -2.83 10.46
N CYS A 152 19.32 -1.76 10.77
CA CYS A 152 20.77 -1.67 10.56
C CYS A 152 21.53 -2.66 11.45
N ARG A 153 21.20 -2.72 12.73
CA ARG A 153 21.87 -3.58 13.72
C ARG A 153 21.79 -5.06 13.33
N TYR A 154 20.66 -5.51 12.79
CA TYR A 154 20.46 -6.90 12.37
C TYR A 154 20.68 -7.12 10.87
N ASN A 155 21.09 -6.10 10.12
CA ASN A 155 21.32 -6.14 8.68
C ASN A 155 20.14 -6.79 7.93
N LEU A 156 18.93 -6.32 8.25
CA LEU A 156 17.71 -6.86 7.66
C LEU A 156 17.54 -6.39 6.21
N PRO A 157 17.07 -7.23 5.29
CA PRO A 157 16.90 -6.91 3.88
C PRO A 157 15.65 -6.03 3.66
N ILE A 158 15.63 -4.83 4.23
CA ILE A 158 14.50 -3.91 4.19
C ILE A 158 14.90 -2.62 3.47
N CYS A 159 14.16 -2.27 2.43
CA CYS A 159 14.24 -0.97 1.78
C CYS A 159 13.06 -0.10 2.25
N VAL A 160 13.34 1.04 2.86
CA VAL A 160 12.32 1.99 3.32
C VAL A 160 12.19 3.13 2.33
N VAL A 161 10.99 3.32 1.80
CA VAL A 161 10.64 4.39 0.87
C VAL A 161 9.69 5.36 1.57
N VAL A 162 10.19 6.53 1.93
CA VAL A 162 9.42 7.56 2.62
C VAL A 162 8.84 8.55 1.61
N PHE A 163 7.53 8.65 1.57
CA PHE A 163 6.81 9.69 0.82
C PHE A 163 6.76 10.96 1.68
N ASN A 164 7.73 11.83 1.44
CA ASN A 164 7.88 13.08 2.18
C ASN A 164 7.13 14.20 1.47
N ASN A 165 5.89 14.41 1.83
CA ASN A 165 5.09 15.54 1.36
C ASN A 165 5.03 16.70 2.37
N GLY A 166 5.77 16.62 3.47
CA GLY A 166 5.91 17.66 4.48
C GLY A 166 4.78 17.73 5.50
N GLY A 167 4.04 16.64 5.70
CA GLY A 167 3.00 16.62 6.73
C GLY A 167 1.90 15.58 6.53
N ILE A 168 0.90 15.65 7.41
CA ILE A 168 -0.23 14.72 7.41
C ILE A 168 -1.18 15.06 6.24
N TYR A 169 -1.72 14.03 5.56
CA TYR A 169 -2.64 14.10 4.41
C TYR A 169 -2.11 14.89 3.21
N ARG A 170 -2.36 16.19 3.16
CA ARG A 170 -2.02 17.06 2.02
C ARG A 170 -0.59 17.59 2.05
N GLY A 171 0.12 17.29 3.12
CA GLY A 171 1.46 17.82 3.33
C GLY A 171 1.43 19.26 3.85
N THR A 172 2.16 20.15 3.19
CA THR A 172 2.27 21.55 3.61
C THR A 172 0.97 22.29 3.37
N ASP A 173 0.22 22.57 4.43
CA ASP A 173 -0.94 23.44 4.40
C ASP A 173 -0.55 24.83 4.93
N GLU A 174 -0.93 25.87 4.21
CA GLU A 174 -0.85 27.21 4.74
C GLU A 174 -1.82 27.37 5.91
N ASN A 175 -1.36 27.94 7.02
CA ASN A 175 -2.25 28.30 8.10
C ASN A 175 -2.95 29.62 7.73
N PRO A 176 -4.24 29.60 7.36
CA PRO A 176 -4.94 30.80 6.91
C PRO A 176 -5.16 31.82 8.05
N ALA A 177 -4.93 31.41 9.30
CA ALA A 177 -5.25 32.24 10.48
C ALA A 177 -4.05 32.92 11.13
N GLY A 178 -2.82 32.75 10.63
CA GLY A 178 -1.70 33.37 11.31
C GLY A 178 -0.29 33.02 10.85
N THR A 179 0.66 33.44 11.66
CA THR A 179 2.09 33.29 11.45
C THR A 179 2.62 31.90 11.84
N ASP A 180 1.83 31.13 12.59
CA ASP A 180 2.25 29.82 13.07
C ASP A 180 1.95 28.71 12.02
N VAL A 181 2.86 27.79 11.89
CA VAL A 181 2.70 26.62 11.03
C VAL A 181 1.59 25.72 11.59
N ALA A 182 0.75 25.19 10.73
CA ALA A 182 -0.28 24.24 11.16
C ALA A 182 0.36 23.03 11.87
N THR A 183 -0.30 22.48 12.88
CA THR A 183 0.20 21.34 13.68
C THR A 183 0.40 20.07 12.86
N THR A 184 -0.17 20.00 11.65
CA THR A 184 -0.05 18.90 10.70
C THR A 184 1.11 19.03 9.72
N VAL A 185 1.84 20.16 9.76
CA VAL A 185 2.98 20.44 8.87
C VAL A 185 4.28 20.08 9.57
N PHE A 186 5.17 19.44 8.81
CA PHE A 186 6.48 19.03 9.30
C PHE A 186 7.59 19.97 8.80
N VAL A 187 8.81 19.72 9.27
CA VAL A 187 9.99 20.45 8.82
C VAL A 187 10.15 20.26 7.32
N LYS A 188 10.23 21.38 6.61
CA LYS A 188 10.40 21.39 5.16
C LYS A 188 11.73 20.70 4.78
N ASP A 189 11.67 19.88 3.72
CA ASP A 189 12.83 19.19 3.16
C ASP A 189 13.58 18.31 4.17
N ALA A 190 12.85 17.75 5.15
CA ALA A 190 13.42 16.82 6.14
C ALA A 190 14.09 15.63 5.43
N ARG A 191 15.31 15.30 5.85
CA ARG A 191 16.17 14.28 5.23
C ARG A 191 16.05 12.95 6.01
N TYR A 192 14.96 12.24 5.81
CA TYR A 192 14.72 10.93 6.44
C TYR A 192 15.75 9.87 6.04
N ASP A 193 16.31 9.98 4.82
CA ASP A 193 17.41 9.14 4.32
C ASP A 193 18.67 9.19 5.23
N LYS A 194 18.93 10.32 5.85
CA LYS A 194 20.07 10.48 6.75
C LYS A 194 19.97 9.67 8.05
N MET A 195 18.79 9.23 8.41
CA MET A 195 18.63 8.34 9.56
C MET A 195 19.27 6.97 9.31
N MET A 196 19.11 6.40 8.11
CA MET A 196 19.76 5.14 7.74
C MET A 196 21.29 5.29 7.76
N GLU A 197 21.82 6.35 7.14
CA GLU A 197 23.25 6.65 7.16
C GLU A 197 23.81 6.83 8.60
N ALA A 198 23.04 7.47 9.48
CA ALA A 198 23.46 7.71 10.88
C ALA A 198 23.66 6.41 11.67
N PHE A 199 22.99 5.33 11.29
CA PHE A 199 23.13 4.00 11.90
C PHE A 199 24.00 3.04 11.08
N GLY A 200 24.67 3.53 10.01
CA GLY A 200 25.62 2.76 9.21
C GLY A 200 24.99 1.86 8.16
N GLY A 201 23.77 2.16 7.75
CA GLY A 201 23.05 1.49 6.67
C GLY A 201 23.20 2.20 5.32
#